data_bd961ed2ac59033ad7b65882f2c8fd91
#
_entry.id   bd961ed2ac59033ad7b65882f2c8fd91
#
_cell.length_a   1.000
_cell.length_b   1.000
_cell.length_c   1.000
_cell.angle_alpha   90.00
_cell.angle_beta   90.00
_cell.angle_gamma   90.00
#
_symmetry.space_group_name_H-M   'P 1'
#
loop_
_entity.id
_entity.type
_entity.pdbx_description
1 polymer ?
#
loop_
_entity_poly.entity_id
_entity_poly.type
_entity_poly.pdbx_seq_one_letter_code
_entity_poly.pdbx_strand_id
1 'polypeptide(L)' 'MDIIQKLTEELQVKKWQVEAAVKLIDEGNTIPFISRYRKEATGALNDEQLRDLEIGRAHV' A
#
# COMPACT_ATOMS: atom_id res chain seq x y z
N MET A 1 17.05 -3.12 7.69
CA MET A 1 15.67 -3.02 8.17
C MET A 1 14.71 -3.11 6.99
N ASP A 2 13.69 -3.92 7.12
CA ASP A 2 12.72 -4.13 6.05
C ASP A 2 11.63 -3.07 6.11
N ILE A 3 11.54 -2.20 5.10
CA ILE A 3 10.55 -1.14 5.04
C ILE A 3 9.14 -1.71 4.96
N ILE A 4 8.95 -2.81 4.24
CA ILE A 4 7.64 -3.44 4.12
C ILE A 4 7.16 -3.94 5.47
N GLN A 5 8.05 -4.54 6.24
CA GLN A 5 7.71 -5.01 7.58
C GLN A 5 7.33 -3.84 8.49
N LYS A 6 8.07 -2.75 8.41
CA LYS A 6 7.78 -1.57 9.21
C LYS A 6 6.43 -0.97 8.87
N LEU A 7 6.12 -0.85 7.58
CA LEU A 7 4.83 -0.34 7.13
C LEU A 7 3.70 -1.25 7.56
N THR A 8 3.92 -2.56 7.50
CA THR A 8 2.93 -3.53 7.95
C THR A 8 2.58 -3.32 9.41
N GLU A 9 3.59 -3.13 10.25
CA GLU A 9 3.38 -2.92 11.66
C GLU A 9 2.71 -1.59 11.97
N GLU A 10 3.14 -0.52 11.32
CA GLU A 10 2.59 0.80 11.56
C GLU A 10 1.13 0.93 11.13
N LEU A 11 0.79 0.34 9.99
CA LEU A 11 -0.55 0.45 9.43
C LEU A 11 -1.48 -0.67 9.87
N GLN A 12 -0.94 -1.65 10.61
CA GLN A 12 -1.71 -2.79 11.09
C GLN A 12 -2.38 -3.55 9.95
N VAL A 13 -1.67 -3.69 8.84
CA VAL A 13 -2.13 -4.43 7.67
C VAL A 13 -1.22 -5.65 7.48
N LYS A 14 -1.63 -6.54 6.59
CA LYS A 14 -0.84 -7.75 6.35
C LYS A 14 0.25 -7.45 5.33
N LYS A 15 1.34 -8.22 5.42
CA LYS A 15 2.49 -8.02 4.55
C LYS A 15 2.10 -8.11 3.07
N TRP A 16 1.27 -9.08 2.70
CA TRP A 16 0.88 -9.24 1.31
C TRP A 16 0.10 -8.03 0.79
N GLN A 17 -0.64 -7.35 1.69
CA GLN A 17 -1.37 -6.15 1.31
C GLN A 17 -0.41 -5.03 0.97
N VAL A 18 0.63 -4.87 1.78
CA VAL A 18 1.63 -3.84 1.53
C VAL A 18 2.36 -4.11 0.21
N GLU A 19 2.77 -5.35 0.01
CA GLU A 19 3.47 -5.72 -1.22
C GLU A 19 2.62 -5.50 -2.46
N ALA A 20 1.34 -5.89 -2.39
CA ALA A 20 0.42 -5.71 -3.51
C ALA A 20 0.22 -4.23 -3.81
N ALA A 21 0.01 -3.42 -2.78
CA ALA A 21 -0.20 -1.98 -2.95
C ALA A 21 1.03 -1.31 -3.55
N VAL A 22 2.22 -1.63 -3.04
CA VAL A 22 3.46 -1.07 -3.56
C VAL A 22 3.64 -1.43 -5.02
N LYS A 23 3.35 -2.68 -5.38
CA LYS A 23 3.47 -3.12 -6.76
C LYS A 23 2.54 -2.33 -7.67
N LEU A 24 1.30 -2.13 -7.24
CA LEU A 24 0.32 -1.38 -8.04
C LEU A 24 0.74 0.08 -8.21
N ILE A 25 1.26 0.69 -7.17
CA ILE A 25 1.76 2.06 -7.25
C ILE A 25 2.94 2.13 -8.22
N ASP A 26 3.85 1.17 -8.17
CA ASP A 26 4.99 1.11 -9.06
C ASP A 26 4.58 0.95 -10.52
N GLU A 27 3.44 0.31 -10.76
CA GLU A 27 2.93 0.14 -12.12
C GLU A 27 2.31 1.41 -12.69
N GLY A 28 2.23 2.47 -11.88
CA GLY A 28 1.70 3.74 -12.33
C GLY A 28 0.24 3.96 -11.99
N ASN A 29 -0.35 3.12 -11.15
CA ASN A 29 -1.73 3.30 -10.73
C ASN A 29 -1.85 4.40 -9.70
N THR A 30 -2.91 5.21 -9.81
CA THR A 30 -3.18 6.23 -8.81
C THR A 30 -3.85 5.62 -7.58
N ILE A 31 -3.72 6.30 -6.44
CA ILE A 31 -4.32 5.83 -5.20
C ILE A 31 -5.85 5.71 -5.32
N PRO A 32 -6.58 6.70 -5.87
CA PRO A 32 -8.03 6.55 -6.05
C PRO A 32 -8.40 5.36 -6.93
N PHE A 33 -7.61 5.09 -7.96
CA PHE A 33 -7.85 3.95 -8.83
C PHE A 33 -7.70 2.64 -8.07
N ILE A 34 -6.63 2.53 -7.29
CA ILE A 34 -6.37 1.32 -6.51
C ILE A 34 -7.48 1.08 -5.48
N SER A 35 -7.88 2.12 -4.78
CA SER A 35 -8.90 1.99 -3.74
C SER A 35 -10.27 1.63 -4.30
N ARG A 36 -10.56 2.01 -5.55
CA ARG A 36 -11.84 1.71 -6.19
C ARG A 36 -11.84 0.42 -6.98
N TYR A 37 -10.80 0.20 -7.76
CA TYR A 37 -10.80 -0.85 -8.77
C TYR A 37 -9.85 -2.00 -8.47
N ARG A 38 -9.02 -1.87 -7.46
CA ARG A 38 -8.07 -2.91 -7.06
C ARG A 38 -8.22 -3.30 -5.59
N LYS A 39 -9.42 -3.19 -5.06
CA LYS A 39 -9.67 -3.55 -3.67
C LYS A 39 -9.30 -4.99 -3.37
N GLU A 40 -9.64 -5.89 -4.27
CA GLU A 40 -9.36 -7.30 -4.08
C GLU A 40 -7.86 -7.58 -4.04
N ALA A 41 -7.10 -6.85 -4.85
CA ALA A 41 -5.65 -7.04 -4.91
C ALA A 41 -4.96 -6.56 -3.63
N THR A 42 -5.51 -5.54 -2.97
CA THR A 42 -4.90 -4.94 -1.78
C THR A 42 -5.59 -5.34 -0.48
N GLY A 43 -6.60 -6.19 -0.54
CA GLY A 43 -7.33 -6.56 0.65
C GLY A 43 -8.20 -5.42 1.20
N ALA A 44 -8.73 -4.59 0.30
CA ALA A 44 -9.63 -3.50 0.63
C ALA A 44 -8.97 -2.35 1.38
N LEU A 45 -7.73 -2.04 1.05
CA LEU A 45 -7.09 -0.85 1.60
C LEU A 45 -7.78 0.41 1.08
N ASN A 46 -8.02 1.37 1.98
CA ASN A 46 -8.66 2.63 1.61
C ASN A 46 -7.62 3.67 1.15
N ASP A 47 -8.12 4.84 0.71
CA ASP A 47 -7.26 5.91 0.22
C ASP A 47 -6.21 6.32 1.25
N GLU A 48 -6.62 6.45 2.50
CA GLU A 48 -5.71 6.88 3.56
C GLU A 48 -4.59 5.87 3.77
N GLN A 49 -4.93 4.59 3.82
CA GLN A 49 -3.95 3.54 4.01
C GLN A 49 -2.97 3.49 2.84
N LEU A 50 -3.47 3.62 1.63
CA LEU A 50 -2.63 3.62 0.44
C LEU A 50 -1.71 4.83 0.40
N ARG A 51 -2.21 5.98 0.81
CA ARG A 51 -1.42 7.20 0.85
C ARG A 51 -0.30 7.08 1.89
N ASP A 52 -0.61 6.51 3.04
CA ASP A 52 0.40 6.30 4.08
C ASP A 52 1.50 5.36 3.59
N LEU A 53 1.13 4.34 2.83
CA LEU A 53 2.10 3.43 2.23
C LEU A 53 3.01 4.15 1.24
N GLU A 54 2.43 5.01 0.40
CA GLU A 54 3.20 5.76 -0.57
C GLU A 54 4.17 6.71 0.11
N ILE A 55 3.72 7.42 1.13
CA ILE A 55 4.57 8.35 1.87
C ILE A 55 5.68 7.60 2.60
N GLY A 56 5.34 6.52 3.28
CA GLY A 56 6.33 5.72 3.99
C GLY A 56 7.39 5.16 3.06
N ARG A 57 6.98 4.73 1.89
CA ARG A 57 7.89 4.21 0.90
C ARG A 57 8.83 5.28 0.37
N ALA A 58 8.32 6.49 0.19
CA ALA A 58 9.12 7.59 -0.34
C ALA A 58 10.18 8.09 0.65
N HIS A 59 10.02 7.79 1.93
CA HIS A 59 10.94 8.24 2.97
C HIS A 59 12.07 7.27 3.28
N VAL A 60 12.25 6.26 2.50
CA VAL A 60 13.27 5.24 2.75
C VAL A 60 14.59 5.49 2.04
#